data_d16ace18883202d700c6ba61c0452567
#
_entry.id   d16ace18883202d700c6ba61c0452567
#
_cell.length_a   1.000
_cell.length_b   1.000
_cell.length_c   1.000
_cell.angle_alpha   90.00
_cell.angle_beta   90.00
_cell.angle_gamma   90.00
#
_symmetry.space_group_name_H-M   'P 1'
#
loop_
_entity.id
_entity.type
_entity.pdbx_description
1 polymer ?
#
loop_
_entity_poly.entity_id
_entity_poly.type
_entity_poly.pdbx_seq_one_letter_code
_entity_poly.pdbx_strand_id
1 'polypeptide(L)'
;MASDSRTNAGHDQVNVSRKMHLFEQPGERVFVLLSSGSLSCTQSIITQLRRDFDQGKGLAQAPSLYDAARIIGEEVRRVSDLDRAALERDEFKFNVNLILGGQVRGESPGLFIIYPQGNPLQASEDSPYLQIGDTKYGRPILDRGIRFDKTTLEEAAKYALLSLDSTMRSNVTVGPPIDLLAYEVDELEVTRRRRFPAGDPDLVKIGVRWEQALRQAVARLPQITFRASRDAGEPQSPQEETIQLVEPTTPPDQATELRTQASQRPG
;
A
#
# COMPACT_ATOMS: atom_id res chain seq x y z
N MET A 1 -4.17 3.92 2.21
CA MET A 1 -2.78 4.18 1.78
C MET A 1 -1.88 4.29 2.99
N ALA A 2 -0.62 3.82 2.90
CA ALA A 2 0.34 3.94 4.00
C ALA A 2 1.74 4.25 3.46
N SER A 3 2.55 4.98 4.22
CA SER A 3 3.95 5.25 3.90
C SER A 3 4.80 5.32 5.16
N ASP A 4 6.07 4.97 5.01
CA ASP A 4 7.10 5.35 5.98
C ASP A 4 7.52 6.81 5.80
N SER A 5 8.35 7.32 6.71
CA SER A 5 8.85 8.70 6.62
C SER A 5 10.38 8.76 6.72
N ARG A 6 11.08 7.62 6.78
CA ARG A 6 12.54 7.62 6.89
C ARG A 6 13.17 8.00 5.55
N THR A 7 14.18 8.87 5.61
CA THR A 7 15.04 9.21 4.48
C THR A 7 16.49 9.07 4.90
N ASN A 8 17.35 8.63 3.98
CA ASN A 8 18.78 8.53 4.20
C ASN A 8 19.50 9.55 3.34
N ALA A 9 20.30 10.40 3.97
CA ALA A 9 21.20 11.32 3.30
C ALA A 9 22.64 10.80 3.56
N GLY A 10 23.13 9.92 2.68
CA GLY A 10 24.44 9.26 2.86
C GLY A 10 24.43 8.13 3.90
N HIS A 11 25.62 7.67 4.31
CA HIS A 11 25.76 6.49 5.17
C HIS A 11 25.40 6.75 6.64
N ASP A 12 25.43 7.99 7.12
CA ASP A 12 25.37 8.31 8.56
C ASP A 12 24.21 9.25 8.97
N GLN A 13 23.37 9.70 8.04
CA GLN A 13 22.27 10.63 8.37
C GLN A 13 20.90 10.02 8.06
N VAL A 14 20.20 9.65 9.13
CA VAL A 14 18.78 9.28 9.07
C VAL A 14 17.95 10.53 9.34
N ASN A 15 17.23 10.98 8.33
CA ASN A 15 16.28 12.08 8.44
C ASN A 15 14.84 11.56 8.29
N VAL A 16 13.88 12.43 8.66
CA VAL A 16 12.45 12.18 8.52
C VAL A 16 11.88 13.16 7.49
N SER A 17 11.26 12.64 6.44
CA SER A 17 10.53 13.43 5.46
C SER A 17 9.17 12.81 5.20
N ARG A 18 8.14 13.65 5.09
CA ARG A 18 6.81 13.16 4.70
C ARG A 18 6.86 12.64 3.26
N LYS A 19 6.33 11.43 3.07
CA LYS A 19 6.19 10.77 1.77
C LYS A 19 4.72 10.66 1.34
N MET A 20 3.79 11.10 2.20
CA MET A 20 2.36 11.18 1.92
C MET A 20 1.93 12.65 1.86
N HIS A 21 1.35 13.05 0.74
CA HIS A 21 0.90 14.40 0.45
C HIS A 21 -0.57 14.40 0.07
N LEU A 22 -1.35 15.25 0.72
CA LEU A 22 -2.79 15.37 0.52
C LEU A 22 -3.08 16.66 -0.28
N PHE A 23 -3.89 16.53 -1.32
CA PHE A 23 -4.47 17.62 -2.09
C PHE A 23 -5.99 17.41 -2.09
N GLU A 24 -6.74 18.28 -1.43
CA GLU A 24 -8.18 18.13 -1.34
C GLU A 24 -8.92 19.46 -1.50
N GLN A 25 -10.04 19.37 -2.17
CA GLN A 25 -11.11 20.37 -2.21
C GLN A 25 -12.37 19.65 -1.70
N PRO A 26 -12.72 19.84 -0.41
CA PRO A 26 -13.81 19.10 0.21
C PRO A 26 -15.10 19.15 -0.62
N GLY A 27 -15.70 17.99 -0.79
CA GLY A 27 -16.90 17.82 -1.61
C GLY A 27 -16.67 17.84 -3.12
N GLU A 28 -15.44 18.03 -3.61
CA GLU A 28 -15.15 18.02 -5.04
C GLU A 28 -14.12 16.96 -5.43
N ARG A 29 -13.01 16.92 -4.72
CA ARG A 29 -11.91 15.99 -5.05
C ARG A 29 -10.99 15.73 -3.87
N VAL A 30 -10.42 14.54 -3.87
CA VAL A 30 -9.37 14.11 -2.94
C VAL A 30 -8.29 13.41 -3.73
N PHE A 31 -7.04 13.86 -3.57
CA PHE A 31 -5.87 13.20 -4.12
C PHE A 31 -4.83 12.98 -3.00
N VAL A 32 -4.39 11.75 -2.85
CA VAL A 32 -3.32 11.35 -1.93
C VAL A 32 -2.16 10.85 -2.76
N LEU A 33 -1.02 11.53 -2.65
CA LEU A 33 0.19 11.20 -3.40
C LEU A 33 1.25 10.64 -2.45
N LEU A 34 1.69 9.42 -2.72
CA LEU A 34 2.84 8.81 -2.06
C LEU A 34 4.08 8.92 -2.93
N SER A 35 5.26 9.07 -2.32
CA SER A 35 6.51 9.22 -3.05
C SER A 35 7.61 8.29 -2.54
N SER A 36 8.48 7.83 -3.47
CA SER A 36 9.73 7.15 -3.16
C SER A 36 10.82 7.51 -4.16
N GLY A 37 12.08 7.34 -3.77
CA GLY A 37 13.26 7.64 -4.59
C GLY A 37 13.99 8.90 -4.15
N SER A 38 14.52 9.69 -5.11
CA SER A 38 15.30 10.90 -4.82
C SER A 38 14.46 11.96 -4.10
N LEU A 39 14.89 12.34 -2.89
CA LEU A 39 14.18 13.30 -2.06
C LEU A 39 14.13 14.69 -2.71
N SER A 40 15.25 15.18 -3.27
CA SER A 40 15.32 16.50 -3.91
C SER A 40 14.37 16.61 -5.10
N CYS A 41 14.36 15.58 -5.96
CA CYS A 41 13.46 15.54 -7.11
C CYS A 41 11.99 15.45 -6.68
N THR A 42 11.67 14.61 -5.70
CA THR A 42 10.30 14.50 -5.17
C THR A 42 9.83 15.79 -4.52
N GLN A 43 10.70 16.47 -3.75
CA GLN A 43 10.36 17.76 -3.17
C GLN A 43 10.10 18.84 -4.23
N SER A 44 10.88 18.88 -5.32
CA SER A 44 10.65 19.80 -6.45
C SER A 44 9.28 19.57 -7.07
N ILE A 45 8.94 18.30 -7.38
CA ILE A 45 7.63 17.92 -7.93
C ILE A 45 6.50 18.33 -6.99
N ILE A 46 6.56 17.92 -5.72
CA ILE A 46 5.50 18.21 -4.74
C ILE A 46 5.35 19.72 -4.51
N THR A 47 6.43 20.46 -4.46
CA THR A 47 6.39 21.92 -4.27
C THR A 47 5.66 22.60 -5.41
N GLN A 48 5.93 22.20 -6.66
CA GLN A 48 5.26 22.79 -7.81
C GLN A 48 3.78 22.39 -7.88
N LEU A 49 3.48 21.10 -7.69
CA LEU A 49 2.09 20.61 -7.64
C LEU A 49 1.28 21.35 -6.56
N ARG A 50 1.88 21.59 -5.38
CA ARG A 50 1.23 22.32 -4.29
C ARG A 50 0.97 23.77 -4.65
N ARG A 51 1.98 24.45 -5.21
CA ARG A 51 1.85 25.85 -5.66
C ARG A 51 0.72 26.01 -6.67
N ASP A 52 0.67 25.12 -7.66
CA ASP A 52 -0.37 25.19 -8.70
C ASP A 52 -1.75 24.89 -8.12
N PHE A 53 -1.85 23.89 -7.23
CA PHE A 53 -3.10 23.56 -6.55
C PHE A 53 -3.63 24.72 -5.70
N ASP A 54 -2.77 25.37 -4.90
CA ASP A 54 -3.13 26.52 -4.06
C ASP A 54 -3.56 27.74 -4.88
N GLN A 55 -3.13 27.82 -6.17
CA GLN A 55 -3.57 28.82 -7.15
C GLN A 55 -4.83 28.41 -7.92
N GLY A 56 -5.44 27.29 -7.55
CA GLY A 56 -6.60 26.75 -8.27
C GLY A 56 -6.26 26.21 -9.66
N LYS A 57 -5.04 25.73 -9.89
CA LYS A 57 -4.55 25.20 -11.17
C LYS A 57 -4.15 23.73 -11.05
N GLY A 58 -3.81 23.13 -12.17
CA GLY A 58 -3.29 21.76 -12.24
C GLY A 58 -4.24 20.76 -11.59
N LEU A 59 -3.83 20.10 -10.51
CA LEU A 59 -4.66 19.13 -9.80
C LEU A 59 -6.00 19.71 -9.31
N ALA A 60 -6.06 21.01 -9.01
CA ALA A 60 -7.29 21.66 -8.58
C ALA A 60 -8.37 21.70 -9.68
N GLN A 61 -7.98 21.56 -10.94
CA GLN A 61 -8.86 21.59 -12.10
C GLN A 61 -8.92 20.26 -12.86
N ALA A 62 -8.23 19.20 -12.37
CA ALA A 62 -8.20 17.92 -13.05
C ALA A 62 -9.62 17.36 -13.20
N PRO A 63 -10.12 17.11 -14.42
CA PRO A 63 -11.50 16.66 -14.63
C PRO A 63 -11.69 15.19 -14.20
N SER A 64 -10.64 14.40 -14.16
CA SER A 64 -10.66 13.01 -13.74
C SER A 64 -9.43 12.64 -12.91
N LEU A 65 -9.49 11.48 -12.23
CA LEU A 65 -8.31 10.93 -11.54
C LEU A 65 -7.19 10.56 -12.53
N TYR A 66 -7.56 10.13 -13.75
CA TYR A 66 -6.58 9.86 -14.81
C TYR A 66 -5.88 11.16 -15.26
N ASP A 67 -6.62 12.25 -15.45
CA ASP A 67 -6.03 13.55 -15.80
C ASP A 67 -5.12 14.07 -14.67
N ALA A 68 -5.49 13.88 -13.41
CA ALA A 68 -4.63 14.17 -12.28
C ALA A 68 -3.31 13.37 -12.35
N ALA A 69 -3.38 12.06 -12.68
CA ALA A 69 -2.18 11.24 -12.87
C ALA A 69 -1.32 11.72 -14.04
N ARG A 70 -1.92 12.20 -15.14
CA ARG A 70 -1.22 12.80 -16.29
C ARG A 70 -0.52 14.11 -15.92
N ILE A 71 -1.21 15.00 -15.19
CA ILE A 71 -0.64 16.28 -14.70
C ILE A 71 0.59 16.00 -13.82
N ILE A 72 0.50 15.04 -12.88
CA ILE A 72 1.64 14.64 -12.06
C ILE A 72 2.78 14.09 -12.94
N GLY A 73 2.44 13.26 -13.94
CA GLY A 73 3.42 12.70 -14.86
C GLY A 73 4.14 13.76 -15.70
N GLU A 74 3.47 14.82 -16.10
CA GLU A 74 4.06 15.97 -16.80
C GLU A 74 5.03 16.70 -15.88
N GLU A 75 4.68 16.89 -14.63
CA GLU A 75 5.57 17.53 -13.66
C GLU A 75 6.81 16.66 -13.37
N VAL A 76 6.67 15.33 -13.29
CA VAL A 76 7.81 14.39 -13.21
C VAL A 76 8.76 14.58 -14.39
N ARG A 77 8.23 14.66 -15.63
CA ARG A 77 9.05 14.89 -16.83
C ARG A 77 9.73 16.26 -16.77
N ARG A 78 9.02 17.31 -16.41
CA ARG A 78 9.58 18.66 -16.29
C ARG A 78 10.77 18.70 -15.34
N VAL A 79 10.65 18.11 -14.15
CA VAL A 79 11.77 18.04 -13.18
C VAL A 79 12.89 17.14 -13.71
N SER A 80 12.56 16.04 -14.37
CA SER A 80 13.54 15.15 -15.00
C SER A 80 14.36 15.91 -16.08
N ASP A 81 13.71 16.70 -16.92
CA ASP A 81 14.39 17.44 -17.99
C ASP A 81 15.33 18.52 -17.43
N LEU A 82 14.99 19.10 -16.28
CA LEU A 82 15.83 20.09 -15.60
C LEU A 82 17.03 19.45 -14.91
N ASP A 83 16.86 18.35 -14.19
CA ASP A 83 17.81 17.90 -13.18
C ASP A 83 18.60 16.64 -13.62
N ARG A 84 18.06 15.81 -14.54
CA ARG A 84 18.64 14.51 -14.91
C ARG A 84 20.08 14.60 -15.37
N ALA A 85 20.38 15.53 -16.27
CA ALA A 85 21.72 15.66 -16.83
C ALA A 85 22.77 16.08 -15.78
N ALA A 86 22.37 16.87 -14.77
CA ALA A 86 23.24 17.24 -13.66
C ALA A 86 23.45 16.06 -12.70
N LEU A 87 22.39 15.33 -12.39
CA LEU A 87 22.47 14.14 -11.51
C LEU A 87 23.35 13.06 -12.12
N GLU A 88 23.18 12.75 -13.40
CA GLU A 88 23.91 11.68 -14.08
C GLU A 88 25.41 11.97 -14.22
N ARG A 89 25.84 13.25 -14.29
CA ARG A 89 27.26 13.62 -14.23
C ARG A 89 27.93 13.25 -12.92
N ASP A 90 27.17 13.24 -11.82
CA ASP A 90 27.65 12.89 -10.49
C ASP A 90 27.25 11.45 -10.12
N GLU A 91 26.95 10.60 -11.12
CA GLU A 91 26.57 9.19 -10.99
C GLU A 91 25.27 8.96 -10.20
N PHE A 92 24.47 9.99 -9.95
CA PHE A 92 23.15 9.86 -9.37
C PHE A 92 22.09 9.60 -10.43
N LYS A 93 21.22 8.61 -10.20
CA LYS A 93 20.10 8.32 -11.11
C LYS A 93 18.88 9.16 -10.73
N PHE A 94 18.21 9.74 -11.72
CA PHE A 94 16.87 10.27 -11.54
C PHE A 94 15.92 9.09 -11.23
N ASN A 95 15.51 9.01 -9.97
CA ASN A 95 14.65 7.94 -9.48
C ASN A 95 13.51 8.53 -8.69
N VAL A 96 12.32 8.60 -9.29
CA VAL A 96 11.09 9.09 -8.68
C VAL A 96 9.98 8.12 -9.04
N ASN A 97 9.33 7.54 -8.05
CA ASN A 97 8.14 6.73 -8.22
C ASN A 97 7.05 7.30 -7.32
N LEU A 98 5.85 7.45 -7.86
CA LEU A 98 4.72 8.02 -7.15
C LEU A 98 3.52 7.07 -7.20
N ILE A 99 2.69 7.07 -6.16
CA ILE A 99 1.35 6.46 -6.18
C ILE A 99 0.35 7.58 -5.94
N LEU A 100 -0.57 7.75 -6.87
CA LEU A 100 -1.75 8.59 -6.72
C LEU A 100 -2.94 7.71 -6.34
N GLY A 101 -3.63 8.03 -5.27
CA GLY A 101 -4.94 7.50 -4.95
C GLY A 101 -5.94 8.64 -4.72
N GLY A 102 -7.20 8.42 -5.05
CA GLY A 102 -8.19 9.46 -4.81
C GLY A 102 -9.44 9.33 -5.63
N GLN A 103 -10.20 10.41 -5.66
CA GLN A 103 -11.49 10.50 -6.35
C GLN A 103 -11.79 11.94 -6.76
N VAL A 104 -12.42 12.10 -7.90
CA VAL A 104 -13.12 13.32 -8.33
C VAL A 104 -14.61 13.07 -8.19
N ARG A 105 -15.39 14.08 -7.80
CA ARG A 105 -16.85 13.97 -7.67
C ARG A 105 -17.48 13.41 -8.95
N GLY A 106 -18.30 12.39 -8.80
CA GLY A 106 -18.99 11.73 -9.89
C GLY A 106 -18.20 10.65 -10.61
N GLU A 107 -16.95 10.41 -10.20
CA GLU A 107 -16.14 9.31 -10.70
C GLU A 107 -15.94 8.22 -9.64
N SER A 108 -15.53 7.03 -10.05
CA SER A 108 -15.09 5.98 -9.13
C SER A 108 -13.71 6.31 -8.57
N PRO A 109 -13.42 5.97 -7.30
CA PRO A 109 -12.07 6.09 -6.75
C PRO A 109 -11.11 5.16 -7.48
N GLY A 110 -9.83 5.51 -7.49
CA GLY A 110 -8.81 4.71 -8.17
C GLY A 110 -7.42 4.88 -7.59
N LEU A 111 -6.50 4.05 -8.10
CA LEU A 111 -5.09 4.08 -7.78
C LEU A 111 -4.27 4.07 -9.07
N PHE A 112 -3.25 4.93 -9.14
CA PHE A 112 -2.28 4.97 -10.23
C PHE A 112 -0.86 4.94 -9.67
N ILE A 113 0.02 4.15 -10.28
CA ILE A 113 1.46 4.34 -10.14
C ILE A 113 1.94 5.24 -11.28
N ILE A 114 2.79 6.22 -10.95
CA ILE A 114 3.43 7.11 -11.93
C ILE A 114 4.92 6.82 -11.90
N TYR A 115 5.42 6.35 -13.03
CA TYR A 115 6.81 5.96 -13.20
C TYR A 115 7.74 7.17 -13.40
N PRO A 116 9.08 6.98 -13.29
CA PRO A 116 10.05 8.07 -13.51
C PRO A 116 9.98 8.71 -14.89
N GLN A 117 9.35 8.04 -15.86
CA GLN A 117 9.08 8.54 -17.21
C GLN A 117 7.79 9.37 -17.29
N GLY A 118 7.09 9.52 -16.16
CA GLY A 118 5.85 10.29 -16.07
C GLY A 118 4.62 9.61 -16.67
N ASN A 119 4.70 8.33 -17.05
CA ASN A 119 3.54 7.57 -17.52
C ASN A 119 2.80 6.91 -16.33
N PRO A 120 1.47 7.04 -16.25
CA PRO A 120 0.68 6.38 -15.22
C PRO A 120 0.27 4.96 -15.64
N LEU A 121 0.14 4.06 -14.66
CA LEU A 121 -0.48 2.75 -14.79
C LEU A 121 -1.52 2.61 -13.69
N GLN A 122 -2.75 2.27 -14.04
CA GLN A 122 -3.85 2.08 -13.11
C GLN A 122 -3.81 0.69 -12.48
N ALA A 123 -4.14 0.60 -11.19
CA ALA A 123 -4.45 -0.67 -10.55
C ALA A 123 -5.73 -1.27 -11.16
N SER A 124 -5.81 -2.60 -11.20
CA SER A 124 -6.96 -3.35 -11.72
C SER A 124 -7.53 -4.27 -10.64
N GLU A 125 -8.66 -4.91 -10.92
CA GLU A 125 -9.24 -5.92 -10.04
C GLU A 125 -8.30 -7.12 -9.83
N ASP A 126 -7.57 -7.52 -10.87
CA ASP A 126 -6.56 -8.59 -10.81
C ASP A 126 -5.28 -8.16 -10.08
N SER A 127 -5.03 -6.85 -9.99
CA SER A 127 -3.89 -6.25 -9.30
C SER A 127 -4.36 -5.07 -8.43
N PRO A 128 -5.05 -5.35 -7.31
CA PRO A 128 -5.85 -4.37 -6.58
C PRO A 128 -5.05 -3.49 -5.62
N TYR A 129 -3.74 -3.59 -5.61
CA TYR A 129 -2.87 -2.74 -4.81
C TYR A 129 -1.64 -2.29 -5.61
N LEU A 130 -1.02 -1.20 -5.14
CA LEU A 130 0.22 -0.68 -5.68
C LEU A 130 1.25 -0.53 -4.56
N GLN A 131 2.52 -0.75 -4.88
CA GLN A 131 3.64 -0.57 -3.96
C GLN A 131 4.83 0.06 -4.68
N ILE A 132 5.49 1.02 -4.03
CA ILE A 132 6.72 1.67 -4.49
C ILE A 132 7.79 1.61 -3.40
N GLY A 133 9.04 1.87 -3.77
CA GLY A 133 10.19 1.76 -2.88
C GLY A 133 10.72 0.32 -2.79
N ASP A 134 11.06 -0.14 -1.59
CA ASP A 134 11.50 -1.53 -1.39
C ASP A 134 10.29 -2.46 -1.31
N THR A 135 10.11 -3.28 -2.33
CA THR A 135 8.98 -4.20 -2.45
C THR A 135 9.30 -5.63 -1.99
N LYS A 136 10.57 -5.96 -1.78
CA LYS A 136 11.02 -7.36 -1.57
C LYS A 136 10.39 -8.04 -0.35
N TYR A 137 10.21 -7.29 0.73
CA TYR A 137 9.80 -7.87 2.01
C TYR A 137 8.30 -7.69 2.29
N GLY A 138 7.71 -6.62 1.78
CA GLY A 138 6.31 -6.30 2.03
C GLY A 138 5.35 -6.87 0.98
N ARG A 139 5.76 -6.92 -0.28
CA ARG A 139 4.93 -7.40 -1.38
C ARG A 139 4.39 -8.82 -1.18
N PRO A 140 5.17 -9.81 -0.72
CA PRO A 140 4.66 -11.15 -0.47
C PRO A 140 3.48 -11.25 0.50
N ILE A 141 3.32 -10.28 1.39
CA ILE A 141 2.18 -10.17 2.31
C ILE A 141 0.95 -9.67 1.56
N LEU A 142 1.12 -8.62 0.75
CA LEU A 142 0.04 -8.02 -0.04
C LEU A 142 -0.49 -9.00 -1.10
N ASP A 143 0.42 -9.69 -1.81
CA ASP A 143 0.06 -10.69 -2.84
C ASP A 143 -0.82 -11.82 -2.27
N ARG A 144 -0.57 -12.24 -1.02
CA ARG A 144 -1.34 -13.31 -0.37
C ARG A 144 -2.63 -12.83 0.26
N GLY A 145 -2.68 -11.58 0.72
CA GLY A 145 -3.76 -11.08 1.57
C GLY A 145 -4.81 -10.24 0.85
N ILE A 146 -4.40 -9.41 -0.12
CA ILE A 146 -5.31 -8.45 -0.76
C ILE A 146 -6.10 -9.14 -1.88
N ARG A 147 -7.43 -9.00 -1.82
CA ARG A 147 -8.38 -9.43 -2.85
C ARG A 147 -9.37 -8.30 -3.09
N PHE A 148 -9.61 -7.94 -4.36
CA PHE A 148 -10.46 -6.83 -4.73
C PHE A 148 -11.87 -6.95 -4.17
N ASP A 149 -12.46 -8.13 -4.29
CA ASP A 149 -13.86 -8.42 -3.95
C ASP A 149 -14.11 -8.80 -2.48
N LYS A 150 -13.04 -9.02 -1.68
CA LYS A 150 -13.16 -9.61 -0.34
C LYS A 150 -12.50 -8.80 0.77
N THR A 151 -11.42 -8.09 0.44
CA THR A 151 -10.64 -7.38 1.46
C THR A 151 -11.34 -6.08 1.85
N THR A 152 -11.71 -5.97 3.10
CA THR A 152 -12.27 -4.72 3.65
C THR A 152 -11.22 -3.62 3.77
N LEU A 153 -11.66 -2.36 3.87
CA LEU A 153 -10.76 -1.23 4.04
C LEU A 153 -9.90 -1.35 5.32
N GLU A 154 -10.48 -1.89 6.40
CA GLU A 154 -9.76 -2.14 7.66
C GLU A 154 -8.69 -3.23 7.49
N GLU A 155 -9.00 -4.31 6.81
CA GLU A 155 -8.04 -5.38 6.50
C GLU A 155 -6.93 -4.87 5.59
N ALA A 156 -7.26 -4.11 4.55
CA ALA A 156 -6.29 -3.47 3.67
C ALA A 156 -5.33 -2.55 4.44
N ALA A 157 -5.82 -1.80 5.44
CA ALA A 157 -4.99 -1.00 6.32
C ALA A 157 -4.03 -1.87 7.15
N LYS A 158 -4.51 -3.01 7.70
CA LYS A 158 -3.65 -3.97 8.43
C LYS A 158 -2.58 -4.58 7.52
N TYR A 159 -2.95 -5.00 6.29
CA TYR A 159 -1.98 -5.53 5.32
C TYR A 159 -0.92 -4.50 4.93
N ALA A 160 -1.30 -3.24 4.75
CA ALA A 160 -0.35 -2.16 4.47
C ALA A 160 0.64 -1.94 5.63
N LEU A 161 0.17 -1.95 6.88
CA LEU A 161 1.03 -1.84 8.07
C LEU A 161 1.94 -3.07 8.23
N LEU A 162 1.45 -4.28 7.98
CA LEU A 162 2.25 -5.51 8.02
C LEU A 162 3.32 -5.55 6.92
N SER A 163 3.00 -5.04 5.73
CA SER A 163 3.96 -4.88 4.63
C SER A 163 5.10 -3.94 5.03
N LEU A 164 4.79 -2.82 5.67
CA LEU A 164 5.78 -1.88 6.19
C LEU A 164 6.58 -2.48 7.36
N ASP A 165 5.95 -3.14 8.33
CA ASP A 165 6.62 -3.81 9.47
C ASP A 165 7.64 -4.84 8.97
N SER A 166 7.25 -5.70 8.02
CA SER A 166 8.16 -6.69 7.44
C SER A 166 9.32 -6.07 6.69
N THR A 167 9.08 -4.94 6.01
CA THR A 167 10.15 -4.21 5.32
C THR A 167 11.10 -3.55 6.32
N MET A 168 10.59 -2.92 7.37
CA MET A 168 11.40 -2.26 8.41
C MET A 168 12.33 -3.24 9.16
N ARG A 169 11.92 -4.51 9.31
CA ARG A 169 12.75 -5.56 9.94
C ARG A 169 13.97 -5.94 9.10
N SER A 170 13.90 -5.77 7.79
CA SER A 170 14.91 -6.24 6.84
C SER A 170 15.63 -5.12 6.09
N ASN A 171 15.12 -3.89 6.16
CA ASN A 171 15.69 -2.74 5.50
C ASN A 171 15.69 -1.50 6.41
N VAL A 172 16.90 -1.11 6.85
CA VAL A 172 17.11 0.03 7.74
C VAL A 172 16.72 1.38 7.12
N THR A 173 16.59 1.44 5.79
CA THR A 173 16.22 2.67 5.07
C THR A 173 14.74 2.97 5.14
N VAL A 174 13.92 2.02 5.59
CA VAL A 174 12.48 2.15 5.81
C VAL A 174 12.21 2.21 7.31
N GLY A 175 11.39 3.15 7.74
CA GLY A 175 11.14 3.27 9.17
C GLY A 175 10.19 4.40 9.57
N PRO A 176 9.81 4.40 10.86
CA PRO A 176 8.87 5.38 11.39
C PRO A 176 9.42 6.82 11.32
N PRO A 177 8.50 7.79 11.40
CA PRO A 177 7.03 7.66 11.56
C PRO A 177 6.33 7.01 10.37
N ILE A 178 5.25 6.25 10.62
CA ILE A 178 4.40 5.67 9.59
C ILE A 178 3.12 6.49 9.47
N ASP A 179 2.80 6.95 8.27
CA ASP A 179 1.54 7.61 7.95
C ASP A 179 0.55 6.58 7.36
N LEU A 180 -0.65 6.54 7.88
CA LEU A 180 -1.78 5.74 7.40
C LEU A 180 -2.98 6.64 7.13
N LEU A 181 -3.63 6.43 5.99
CA LEU A 181 -4.84 7.12 5.58
C LEU A 181 -5.82 6.11 4.98
N ALA A 182 -7.07 6.19 5.40
CA ALA A 182 -8.19 5.46 4.82
C ALA A 182 -9.20 6.45 4.24
N TYR A 183 -9.72 6.14 3.06
CA TYR A 183 -10.69 6.92 2.34
C TYR A 183 -11.84 6.03 1.88
N GLU A 184 -13.06 6.40 2.15
CA GLU A 184 -14.24 5.73 1.63
C GLU A 184 -14.80 6.46 0.41
N VAL A 185 -15.45 5.68 -0.43
CA VAL A 185 -16.06 6.17 -1.68
C VAL A 185 -17.03 7.31 -1.37
N ASP A 186 -16.96 8.37 -2.16
CA ASP A 186 -17.85 9.55 -2.12
C ASP A 186 -17.78 10.43 -0.85
N GLU A 187 -16.87 10.15 0.09
CA GLU A 187 -16.63 11.08 1.20
C GLU A 187 -16.11 12.44 0.70
N LEU A 188 -15.31 12.45 -0.36
CA LEU A 188 -14.67 13.64 -0.95
C LEU A 188 -13.99 14.56 0.08
N GLU A 189 -13.54 13.95 1.17
CA GLU A 189 -12.82 14.54 2.29
C GLU A 189 -12.03 13.44 3.00
N VAL A 190 -10.84 13.73 3.53
CA VAL A 190 -10.07 12.78 4.30
C VAL A 190 -10.35 12.95 5.79
N THR A 191 -11.17 12.07 6.34
CA THR A 191 -11.56 12.06 7.76
C THR A 191 -10.74 11.09 8.59
N ARG A 192 -10.13 10.05 7.97
CA ARG A 192 -9.44 8.95 8.66
C ARG A 192 -7.95 8.93 8.31
N ARG A 193 -7.14 9.44 9.22
CA ARG A 193 -5.67 9.40 9.11
C ARG A 193 -5.03 9.23 10.47
N ARG A 194 -3.91 8.52 10.51
CA ARG A 194 -3.10 8.35 11.71
C ARG A 194 -1.61 8.36 11.36
N ARG A 195 -0.82 8.97 12.23
CA ARG A 195 0.64 8.91 12.20
C ARG A 195 1.13 8.12 13.39
N PHE A 196 1.90 7.08 13.15
CA PHE A 196 2.52 6.23 14.16
C PHE A 196 3.97 6.66 14.36
N PRO A 197 4.32 7.24 15.52
CA PRO A 197 5.71 7.56 15.84
C PRO A 197 6.53 6.28 16.05
N ALA A 198 7.86 6.44 16.18
CA ALA A 198 8.72 5.35 16.57
C ALA A 198 8.29 4.81 17.95
N GLY A 199 8.15 3.48 18.07
CA GLY A 199 7.71 2.82 19.30
C GLY A 199 6.20 2.94 19.59
N ASP A 200 5.38 3.36 18.63
CA ASP A 200 3.92 3.39 18.80
C ASP A 200 3.40 2.01 19.26
N PRO A 201 2.67 1.95 20.39
CA PRO A 201 2.29 0.69 21.02
C PRO A 201 1.35 -0.17 20.14
N ASP A 202 0.50 0.46 19.32
CA ASP A 202 -0.40 -0.29 18.45
C ASP A 202 0.36 -0.90 17.27
N LEU A 203 1.33 -0.17 16.69
CA LEU A 203 2.17 -0.70 15.62
C LEU A 203 3.04 -1.86 16.14
N VAL A 204 3.63 -1.72 17.33
CA VAL A 204 4.39 -2.79 18.01
C VAL A 204 3.48 -4.00 18.25
N LYS A 205 2.26 -3.79 18.76
CA LYS A 205 1.30 -4.86 19.02
C LYS A 205 0.90 -5.61 17.75
N ILE A 206 0.70 -4.90 16.63
CA ILE A 206 0.42 -5.51 15.31
C ILE A 206 1.58 -6.44 14.92
N GLY A 207 2.83 -5.96 14.97
CA GLY A 207 4.02 -6.76 14.62
C GLY A 207 4.17 -8.01 15.50
N VAL A 208 4.01 -7.88 16.83
CA VAL A 208 4.09 -9.00 17.78
C VAL A 208 3.02 -10.05 17.51
N ARG A 209 1.78 -9.61 17.28
CA ARG A 209 0.66 -10.52 16.97
C ARG A 209 0.86 -11.25 15.64
N TRP A 210 1.36 -10.55 14.65
CA TRP A 210 1.70 -11.16 13.36
C TRP A 210 2.78 -12.23 13.49
N GLU A 211 3.86 -11.94 14.22
CA GLU A 211 4.92 -12.91 14.47
C GLU A 211 4.41 -14.17 15.19
N GLN A 212 3.56 -14.00 16.20
CA GLN A 212 2.91 -15.12 16.90
C GLN A 212 2.03 -15.95 15.95
N ALA A 213 1.23 -15.28 15.11
CA ALA A 213 0.35 -15.96 14.14
C ALA A 213 1.15 -16.78 13.12
N LEU A 214 2.27 -16.24 12.62
CA LEU A 214 3.16 -16.97 11.70
C LEU A 214 3.73 -18.23 12.34
N ARG A 215 4.24 -18.14 13.58
CA ARG A 215 4.76 -19.32 14.30
C ARG A 215 3.68 -20.39 14.51
N GLN A 216 2.46 -19.98 14.85
CA GLN A 216 1.33 -20.89 14.98
C GLN A 216 0.93 -21.54 13.65
N ALA A 217 0.94 -20.77 12.55
CA ALA A 217 0.66 -21.29 11.22
C ALA A 217 1.70 -22.35 10.82
N VAL A 218 3.00 -22.06 10.98
CA VAL A 218 4.09 -22.99 10.68
C VAL A 218 3.97 -24.28 11.50
N ALA A 219 3.63 -24.19 12.79
CA ALA A 219 3.45 -25.38 13.65
C ALA A 219 2.29 -26.30 13.22
N ARG A 220 1.36 -25.80 12.39
CA ARG A 220 0.22 -26.57 11.85
C ARG A 220 0.46 -27.13 10.46
N LEU A 221 1.61 -26.81 9.83
CA LEU A 221 1.94 -27.39 8.53
C LEU A 221 2.22 -28.89 8.65
N PRO A 222 2.01 -29.68 7.57
CA PRO A 222 2.36 -31.08 7.52
C PRO A 222 3.83 -31.32 7.90
N GLN A 223 4.10 -32.45 8.55
CA GLN A 223 5.46 -32.84 8.90
C GLN A 223 6.27 -33.16 7.65
N ILE A 224 7.51 -32.68 7.61
CA ILE A 224 8.47 -33.01 6.54
C ILE A 224 9.25 -34.24 6.97
N THR A 225 9.16 -35.32 6.20
CA THR A 225 9.95 -36.55 6.42
C THR A 225 11.24 -36.46 5.61
N PHE A 226 12.39 -36.56 6.31
CA PHE A 226 13.70 -36.63 5.68
C PHE A 226 14.07 -38.10 5.45
N ARG A 227 14.46 -38.47 4.22
CA ARG A 227 15.03 -39.80 3.94
C ARG A 227 16.51 -39.81 4.30
N ALA A 228 16.99 -40.89 4.91
CA ALA A 228 18.42 -41.08 5.17
C ALA A 228 19.17 -41.19 3.83
N SER A 229 20.36 -40.58 3.72
CA SER A 229 21.13 -40.55 2.47
C SER A 229 21.54 -41.94 1.94
N ARG A 230 21.41 -42.99 2.75
CA ARG A 230 21.70 -44.40 2.37
C ARG A 230 20.58 -45.09 1.62
N ASP A 231 19.33 -44.51 1.64
CA ASP A 231 18.14 -45.10 1.03
C ASP A 231 17.77 -44.41 -0.28
N ALA A 232 18.70 -43.66 -0.88
CA ALA A 232 18.50 -42.98 -2.18
C ALA A 232 18.63 -43.96 -3.35
N GLY A 233 17.84 -45.06 -3.34
CA GLY A 233 17.61 -45.95 -4.46
C GLY A 233 16.19 -45.72 -4.98
N GLU A 234 16.11 -45.26 -6.25
CA GLU A 234 14.95 -45.00 -7.11
C GLU A 234 13.82 -44.11 -6.58
N PRO A 235 13.42 -43.08 -7.31
CA PRO A 235 12.30 -42.24 -6.94
C PRO A 235 10.99 -43.02 -7.08
N GLN A 236 10.35 -43.33 -5.97
CA GLN A 236 8.94 -43.72 -6.00
C GLN A 236 8.11 -42.51 -6.42
N SER A 237 7.25 -42.68 -7.42
CA SER A 237 6.29 -41.66 -7.89
C SER A 237 5.49 -41.09 -6.71
N PRO A 238 5.24 -39.78 -6.67
CA PRO A 238 4.44 -39.17 -5.62
C PRO A 238 3.01 -39.76 -5.66
N GLN A 239 2.54 -40.26 -4.54
CA GLN A 239 1.09 -40.47 -4.37
C GLN A 239 0.47 -39.05 -4.26
N GLU A 240 -0.47 -38.75 -5.15
CA GLU A 240 -1.26 -37.54 -5.10
C GLU A 240 -2.14 -37.55 -3.82
N GLU A 241 -1.63 -36.95 -2.74
CA GLU A 241 -2.49 -36.53 -1.64
C GLU A 241 -3.29 -35.30 -2.11
N THR A 242 -4.57 -35.51 -2.32
CA THR A 242 -5.50 -34.41 -2.59
C THR A 242 -5.60 -33.54 -1.34
N ILE A 243 -4.92 -32.38 -1.38
CA ILE A 243 -5.07 -31.35 -0.36
C ILE A 243 -6.49 -30.78 -0.49
N GLN A 244 -7.39 -31.19 0.40
CA GLN A 244 -8.67 -30.52 0.55
C GLN A 244 -8.41 -29.15 1.18
N LEU A 245 -8.56 -28.09 0.38
CA LEU A 245 -8.63 -26.73 0.89
C LEU A 245 -9.87 -26.64 1.78
N VAL A 246 -9.65 -26.55 3.09
CA VAL A 246 -10.71 -26.25 4.04
C VAL A 246 -11.12 -24.80 3.79
N GLU A 247 -12.28 -24.60 3.17
CA GLU A 247 -12.86 -23.27 3.05
C GLU A 247 -13.08 -22.69 4.46
N PRO A 248 -12.81 -21.38 4.67
CA PRO A 248 -13.09 -20.76 5.95
C PRO A 248 -14.58 -20.88 6.25
N THR A 249 -14.94 -21.52 7.37
CA THR A 249 -16.31 -21.61 7.85
C THR A 249 -16.86 -20.20 8.05
N THR A 250 -17.83 -19.82 7.23
CA THR A 250 -18.63 -18.61 7.41
C THR A 250 -19.33 -18.69 8.77
N PRO A 251 -19.24 -17.69 9.64
CA PRO A 251 -20.02 -17.71 10.88
C PRO A 251 -21.52 -17.74 10.53
N PRO A 252 -22.36 -18.44 11.31
CA PRO A 252 -23.78 -18.56 11.01
C PRO A 252 -24.44 -17.17 10.99
N ASP A 253 -25.20 -16.94 9.93
CA ASP A 253 -25.93 -15.72 9.65
C ASP A 253 -26.96 -15.42 10.77
N GLN A 254 -26.73 -14.35 11.54
CA GLN A 254 -27.65 -13.90 12.60
C GLN A 254 -28.99 -13.39 12.04
N ALA A 255 -29.17 -13.37 10.74
CA ALA A 255 -30.40 -12.91 10.08
C ALA A 255 -31.57 -13.89 10.22
N THR A 256 -31.34 -15.16 10.54
CA THR A 256 -32.39 -16.18 10.61
C THR A 256 -33.12 -16.19 11.97
N GLU A 257 -32.47 -15.74 13.05
CA GLU A 257 -33.12 -15.72 14.38
C GLU A 257 -34.15 -14.60 14.57
N LEU A 258 -34.04 -13.50 13.84
CA LEU A 258 -34.98 -12.39 13.93
C LEU A 258 -36.33 -12.63 13.20
N ARG A 259 -36.42 -13.59 12.29
CA ARG A 259 -37.66 -13.93 11.58
C ARG A 259 -38.56 -14.89 12.35
N THR A 260 -38.03 -15.66 13.29
CA THR A 260 -38.81 -16.63 14.07
C THR A 260 -39.53 -15.99 15.26
N GLN A 261 -39.07 -14.82 15.74
CA GLN A 261 -39.70 -14.12 16.87
C GLN A 261 -40.86 -13.18 16.46
N ALA A 262 -40.99 -12.87 15.18
CA ALA A 262 -42.07 -11.99 14.69
C ALA A 262 -43.38 -12.75 14.42
N SER A 263 -43.39 -14.09 14.43
CA SER A 263 -44.58 -14.94 14.13
C SER A 263 -45.32 -15.43 15.36
N GLN A 264 -44.96 -15.05 16.59
CA GLN A 264 -45.65 -15.46 17.84
C GLN A 264 -46.07 -14.23 18.65
N ARG A 265 -47.03 -13.46 18.13
CA ARG A 265 -47.92 -12.61 18.95
C ARG A 265 -49.36 -12.92 18.57
N PRO A 266 -50.19 -13.42 19.55
CA PRO A 266 -51.60 -13.60 19.30
C PRO A 266 -52.38 -12.30 19.49
N GLY A 267 -53.43 -12.13 18.66
CA GLY A 267 -54.67 -11.41 18.87
C GLY A 267 -54.66 -9.93 19.15
#